data_ba930e29c3b129573ca653527726923f
#
_entry.id   ba930e29c3b129573ca653527726923f
#
_cell.length_a   1.000
_cell.length_b   1.000
_cell.length_c   1.000
_cell.angle_alpha   90.00
_cell.angle_beta   90.00
_cell.angle_gamma   90.00
#
_symmetry.space_group_name_H-M   'P 1'
#
loop_
_entity.id
_entity.type
_entity.pdbx_description
1 polymer ?
#
loop_
_entity_poly.entity_id
_entity_poly.type
_entity_poly.pdbx_seq_one_letter_code
_entity_poly.pdbx_strand_id
1 'polypeptide(L)'
;MNFTASEARLIHECEELASLAAASAWLEEPQFGKNADGLLTWSFVLLAGERRIPLLLVFPALFPDLPPFVLPADSSVRLSQHQYGEGGELCLQYRPDNWHPDCKSVDVVRSAKALLEATPKDDAFSDVESAHPADLPSLLSGCSLRFMLPPDTARLLRLRLAGHATDIHMTCERRVGASEVLVARIASIGLDSGLGVPIDGAGFGGRVVPGVLYRLPDIRQIPDLQPEELKELLYQYLPIWLRKWVEDAGDTLIVVSNGRREVLLRVRHNGSKRKIDLFHTFEPPKARERRVHGKMFRESSICIIGAGSLGSKVAASLAREGVGHFMLLDNDVLWSDNLVRNELDEMDVGHHKAVSLKHRLLRINPAVKVGALGMSLTSQSAVQHIAQLSEIISTCDLVIDTTADSGVFRMAAAICTQKRKPLVWGRVYAGGLGGLIARSIPSEDPPPMTAVTQLRAWCDEKGMAPPEGREHNYGMQGDDDDEPLFASDGDVGVIANRLARHALDALAITEMRVHPEPAYFIGLRKGWIFDHPFDTHPVIFAPHEGWEKGSTSCAEEGVERVMTHLGVQDDA
;
A
#
# COMPACT_ATOMS: atom_id res chain seq x y z
N MET A 1 29.24 -15.24 46.43
CA MET A 1 28.84 -14.20 45.47
C MET A 1 27.35 -14.33 45.27
N ASN A 2 26.59 -13.27 45.41
CA ASN A 2 25.17 -13.29 45.09
C ASN A 2 25.05 -12.94 43.60
N PHE A 3 24.73 -13.94 42.78
CA PHE A 3 24.46 -13.74 41.36
C PHE A 3 23.02 -13.28 41.13
N THR A 4 22.80 -12.45 40.13
CA THR A 4 21.46 -12.15 39.61
C THR A 4 20.84 -13.40 38.99
N ALA A 5 19.53 -13.43 38.79
CA ALA A 5 18.85 -14.57 38.16
C ALA A 5 19.41 -14.86 36.75
N SER A 6 19.71 -13.83 35.98
CA SER A 6 20.32 -13.97 34.63
C SER A 6 21.75 -14.52 34.69
N GLU A 7 22.57 -14.08 35.64
CA GLU A 7 23.92 -14.61 35.83
C GLU A 7 23.88 -16.06 36.28
N ALA A 8 22.98 -16.43 37.21
CA ALA A 8 22.80 -17.81 37.65
C ALA A 8 22.38 -18.72 36.49
N ARG A 9 21.46 -18.24 35.63
CA ARG A 9 21.06 -18.96 34.43
C ARG A 9 22.20 -19.14 33.46
N LEU A 10 22.99 -18.08 33.19
CA LEU A 10 24.13 -18.14 32.29
C LEU A 10 25.21 -19.13 32.79
N ILE A 11 25.47 -19.17 34.09
CA ILE A 11 26.40 -20.13 34.70
C ILE A 11 25.89 -21.56 34.47
N HIS A 12 24.61 -21.81 34.72
CA HIS A 12 24.01 -23.12 34.51
C HIS A 12 24.09 -23.59 33.03
N GLU A 13 23.86 -22.69 32.09
CA GLU A 13 24.00 -22.98 30.66
C GLU A 13 25.44 -23.32 30.27
N CYS A 14 26.42 -22.62 30.84
CA CYS A 14 27.84 -22.93 30.64
C CYS A 14 28.23 -24.31 31.19
N GLU A 15 27.70 -24.69 32.36
CA GLU A 15 27.91 -26.02 32.94
C GLU A 15 27.28 -27.11 32.08
N GLU A 16 26.08 -26.90 31.56
CA GLU A 16 25.43 -27.85 30.64
C GLU A 16 26.20 -28.00 29.31
N LEU A 17 26.68 -26.89 28.73
CA LEU A 17 27.52 -26.91 27.53
C LEU A 17 28.83 -27.65 27.75
N ALA A 18 29.49 -27.45 28.88
CA ALA A 18 30.68 -28.17 29.25
C ALA A 18 30.40 -29.68 29.41
N SER A 19 29.26 -30.02 30.04
CA SER A 19 28.83 -31.42 30.19
C SER A 19 28.50 -32.07 28.84
N LEU A 20 27.84 -31.31 27.94
CA LEU A 20 27.60 -31.79 26.57
C LEU A 20 28.89 -32.06 25.82
N ALA A 21 29.87 -31.16 25.92
CA ALA A 21 31.17 -31.37 25.26
C ALA A 21 31.91 -32.60 25.80
N ALA A 22 31.92 -32.81 27.11
CA ALA A 22 32.55 -33.97 27.72
C ALA A 22 31.88 -35.29 27.34
N ALA A 23 30.57 -35.29 27.08
CA ALA A 23 29.80 -36.48 26.73
C ALA A 23 29.67 -36.73 25.22
N SER A 24 30.16 -35.82 24.36
CA SER A 24 29.91 -35.86 22.91
C SER A 24 31.15 -36.01 22.08
N ALA A 25 31.27 -37.09 21.34
CA ALA A 25 32.41 -37.34 20.41
C ALA A 25 32.40 -36.41 19.17
N TRP A 26 31.33 -35.64 18.95
CA TRP A 26 31.16 -34.73 17.80
C TRP A 26 31.47 -33.27 18.14
N LEU A 27 31.89 -32.97 19.37
CA LEU A 27 32.35 -31.67 19.83
C LEU A 27 33.82 -31.74 20.23
N GLU A 28 34.62 -30.88 19.66
CA GLU A 28 36.04 -30.80 19.96
C GLU A 28 36.43 -29.35 20.33
N GLU A 29 37.52 -29.22 21.04
CA GLU A 29 38.17 -27.93 21.38
C GLU A 29 37.25 -26.89 22.02
N PRO A 30 36.38 -27.24 23.01
CA PRO A 30 35.47 -26.27 23.63
C PRO A 30 36.24 -25.26 24.48
N GLN A 31 35.98 -23.96 24.25
CA GLN A 31 36.61 -22.89 25.01
C GLN A 31 35.64 -21.72 25.24
N PHE A 32 35.49 -21.30 26.49
CA PHE A 32 34.77 -20.05 26.81
C PHE A 32 35.69 -18.85 26.63
N GLY A 33 35.11 -17.73 26.17
CA GLY A 33 35.82 -16.48 25.94
C GLY A 33 34.90 -15.27 25.92
N LYS A 34 35.42 -14.15 25.42
CA LYS A 34 34.64 -12.94 25.12
C LYS A 34 34.96 -12.47 23.71
N ASN A 35 33.94 -11.99 23.00
CA ASN A 35 34.15 -11.31 21.73
C ASN A 35 34.60 -9.86 21.91
N ALA A 36 34.81 -9.13 20.81
CA ALA A 36 35.22 -7.73 20.80
C ALA A 36 34.20 -6.80 21.50
N ASP A 37 32.92 -7.16 21.51
CA ASP A 37 31.84 -6.41 22.16
C ASP A 37 31.68 -6.75 23.65
N GLY A 38 32.54 -7.62 24.18
CA GLY A 38 32.53 -8.05 25.58
C GLY A 38 31.48 -9.11 25.91
N LEU A 39 30.79 -9.66 24.91
CA LEU A 39 29.80 -10.71 25.08
C LEU A 39 30.47 -12.07 25.36
N LEU A 40 29.83 -12.88 26.22
CA LEU A 40 30.28 -14.25 26.48
C LEU A 40 30.15 -15.09 25.20
N THR A 41 31.20 -15.84 24.93
CA THR A 41 31.26 -16.73 23.77
C THR A 41 31.72 -18.12 24.17
N TRP A 42 31.32 -19.11 23.40
CA TRP A 42 31.81 -20.48 23.48
C TRP A 42 32.23 -20.93 22.10
N SER A 43 33.55 -21.05 21.88
CA SER A 43 34.12 -21.59 20.65
C SER A 43 34.24 -23.11 20.73
N PHE A 44 33.98 -23.79 19.64
CA PHE A 44 34.08 -25.24 19.53
C PHE A 44 34.21 -25.66 18.06
N VAL A 45 34.71 -26.88 17.85
CA VAL A 45 34.71 -27.52 16.53
C VAL A 45 33.62 -28.58 16.50
N LEU A 46 32.70 -28.45 15.57
CA LEU A 46 31.62 -29.40 15.34
C LEU A 46 32.05 -30.40 14.25
N LEU A 47 31.91 -31.70 14.55
CA LEU A 47 32.13 -32.78 13.58
C LEU A 47 30.81 -33.16 12.91
N ALA A 48 30.65 -32.81 11.62
CA ALA A 48 29.52 -33.20 10.79
C ALA A 48 29.98 -34.18 9.69
N GLY A 49 29.86 -35.45 9.96
CA GLY A 49 30.49 -36.50 9.13
C GLY A 49 32.03 -36.37 9.13
N GLU A 50 32.64 -36.20 7.96
CA GLU A 50 34.08 -35.96 7.84
C GLU A 50 34.49 -34.48 7.94
N ARG A 51 33.52 -33.54 8.11
CA ARG A 51 33.79 -32.11 8.18
C ARG A 51 34.11 -31.68 9.59
N ARG A 52 35.19 -30.95 9.76
CA ARG A 52 35.52 -30.21 11.00
C ARG A 52 35.13 -28.76 10.79
N ILE A 53 34.14 -28.29 11.55
CA ILE A 53 33.54 -26.98 11.36
C ILE A 53 33.74 -26.13 12.62
N PRO A 54 34.65 -25.14 12.59
CA PRO A 54 34.85 -24.22 13.71
C PRO A 54 33.67 -23.28 13.85
N LEU A 55 33.03 -23.26 15.02
CA LEU A 55 31.85 -22.49 15.35
C LEU A 55 32.05 -21.66 16.60
N LEU A 56 31.24 -20.62 16.70
CA LEU A 56 31.15 -19.73 17.86
C LEU A 56 29.71 -19.65 18.32
N LEU A 57 29.41 -19.99 19.56
CA LEU A 57 28.15 -19.68 20.22
C LEU A 57 28.32 -18.36 20.94
N VAL A 58 27.46 -17.39 20.68
CA VAL A 58 27.48 -16.04 21.27
C VAL A 58 26.24 -15.83 22.11
N PHE A 59 26.42 -15.50 23.38
CA PHE A 59 25.32 -15.10 24.26
C PHE A 59 25.06 -13.60 24.09
N PRO A 60 23.86 -13.19 23.61
CA PRO A 60 23.55 -11.78 23.48
C PRO A 60 23.44 -11.09 24.85
N ALA A 61 23.58 -9.76 24.89
CA ALA A 61 23.43 -8.99 26.12
C ALA A 61 22.03 -9.14 26.77
N LEU A 62 21.03 -9.52 25.99
CA LEU A 62 19.66 -9.78 26.43
C LEU A 62 19.39 -11.25 26.78
N PHE A 63 20.42 -12.09 26.90
CA PHE A 63 20.23 -13.43 27.42
C PHE A 63 19.83 -13.38 28.92
N PRO A 64 18.84 -14.17 29.40
CA PRO A 64 18.17 -15.31 28.76
C PRO A 64 16.88 -14.99 27.98
N ASP A 65 16.52 -13.74 27.80
CA ASP A 65 15.30 -13.34 27.07
C ASP A 65 15.42 -13.61 25.55
N LEU A 66 16.64 -13.63 25.03
CA LEU A 66 16.95 -14.05 23.66
C LEU A 66 17.84 -15.29 23.66
N PRO A 67 17.71 -16.16 22.63
CA PRO A 67 18.58 -17.33 22.48
C PRO A 67 20.02 -16.92 22.20
N PRO A 68 21.00 -17.80 22.51
CA PRO A 68 22.33 -17.64 21.97
C PRO A 68 22.35 -17.94 20.46
N PHE A 69 23.30 -17.33 19.75
CA PHE A 69 23.47 -17.46 18.31
C PHE A 69 24.69 -18.32 18.00
N VAL A 70 24.59 -19.16 16.95
CA VAL A 70 25.71 -19.93 16.44
C VAL A 70 26.19 -19.33 15.12
N LEU A 71 27.48 -19.02 15.05
CA LEU A 71 28.13 -18.43 13.89
C LEU A 71 29.34 -19.28 13.45
N PRO A 72 29.77 -19.22 12.18
CA PRO A 72 31.10 -19.71 11.83
C PRO A 72 32.18 -18.89 12.53
N ALA A 73 33.27 -19.53 12.94
CA ALA A 73 34.40 -18.83 13.56
C ALA A 73 35.05 -17.82 12.59
N ASP A 74 34.97 -18.06 11.29
CA ASP A 74 35.32 -17.11 10.22
C ASP A 74 34.04 -16.69 9.50
N SER A 75 33.63 -15.44 9.66
CA SER A 75 32.40 -14.87 9.10
C SER A 75 32.38 -14.85 7.55
N SER A 76 33.53 -14.99 6.90
CA SER A 76 33.63 -15.09 5.45
C SER A 76 33.18 -16.47 4.91
N VAL A 77 33.08 -17.48 5.78
CA VAL A 77 32.76 -18.85 5.41
C VAL A 77 31.26 -19.07 5.35
N ARG A 78 30.78 -19.55 4.20
CA ARG A 78 29.40 -20.03 4.04
C ARG A 78 29.35 -21.53 4.32
N LEU A 79 28.61 -21.91 5.35
CA LEU A 79 28.44 -23.31 5.78
C LEU A 79 27.13 -23.92 5.27
N SER A 80 26.13 -23.10 5.04
CA SER A 80 24.78 -23.51 4.63
C SER A 80 24.04 -22.34 3.95
N GLN A 81 23.01 -22.66 3.17
CA GLN A 81 22.04 -21.66 2.69
C GLN A 81 21.21 -21.05 3.85
N HIS A 82 21.19 -21.71 5.01
CA HIS A 82 20.51 -21.28 6.23
C HIS A 82 21.42 -20.42 7.11
N GLN A 83 22.02 -19.38 6.52
CA GLN A 83 22.79 -18.36 7.21
C GLN A 83 22.24 -16.97 6.89
N TYR A 84 22.27 -16.10 7.88
CA TYR A 84 21.82 -14.71 7.77
C TYR A 84 22.79 -13.77 8.50
N GLY A 85 22.55 -12.46 8.44
CA GLY A 85 23.36 -11.46 9.11
C GLY A 85 24.80 -11.32 8.55
N GLU A 86 25.51 -10.29 9.05
CA GLU A 86 26.89 -10.02 8.66
C GLU A 86 27.88 -11.00 9.29
N GLY A 87 27.54 -11.57 10.44
CA GLY A 87 28.32 -12.60 11.13
C GLY A 87 28.17 -14.00 10.53
N GLY A 88 27.18 -14.20 9.66
CA GLY A 88 26.84 -15.50 9.09
C GLY A 88 26.15 -16.44 10.08
N GLU A 89 25.28 -15.87 10.93
CA GLU A 89 24.50 -16.59 11.92
C GLU A 89 23.71 -17.74 11.29
N LEU A 90 23.73 -18.92 11.92
CA LEU A 90 22.97 -20.07 11.44
C LEU A 90 21.48 -19.92 11.74
N CYS A 91 20.64 -20.21 10.75
CA CYS A 91 19.19 -20.24 10.90
C CYS A 91 18.77 -21.53 11.61
N LEU A 92 18.65 -21.49 12.92
CA LEU A 92 18.40 -22.66 13.76
C LEU A 92 16.93 -22.81 14.13
N GLN A 93 16.58 -23.94 14.73
CA GLN A 93 15.24 -24.22 15.24
C GLN A 93 14.85 -23.22 16.34
N TYR A 94 15.80 -22.83 17.19
CA TYR A 94 15.57 -21.89 18.30
C TYR A 94 15.93 -20.48 17.86
N ARG A 95 14.95 -19.60 17.88
CA ARG A 95 15.00 -18.22 17.41
C ARG A 95 14.30 -17.28 18.41
N PRO A 96 14.49 -15.97 18.32
CA PRO A 96 13.82 -15.02 19.22
C PRO A 96 12.30 -15.16 19.28
N ASP A 97 11.65 -15.60 18.20
CA ASP A 97 10.19 -15.75 18.10
C ASP A 97 9.63 -17.03 18.76
N ASN A 98 10.48 -18.02 19.06
CA ASN A 98 10.07 -19.28 19.67
C ASN A 98 10.96 -19.67 20.86
N TRP A 99 11.84 -18.78 21.30
CA TRP A 99 12.65 -18.99 22.50
C TRP A 99 11.78 -18.95 23.76
N HIS A 100 11.97 -19.93 24.62
CA HIS A 100 11.21 -20.11 25.85
C HIS A 100 12.16 -20.35 27.04
N PRO A 101 11.80 -19.95 28.26
CA PRO A 101 12.64 -20.18 29.45
C PRO A 101 13.11 -21.62 29.68
N ASP A 102 12.35 -22.60 29.18
CA ASP A 102 12.70 -24.03 29.27
C ASP A 102 13.69 -24.49 28.18
N CYS A 103 13.91 -23.69 27.12
CA CYS A 103 14.90 -23.97 26.09
C CYS A 103 16.31 -23.75 26.65
N LYS A 104 17.26 -24.58 26.21
CA LYS A 104 18.63 -24.57 26.66
C LYS A 104 19.62 -24.30 25.54
N SER A 105 20.77 -23.72 25.87
CA SER A 105 21.84 -23.49 24.89
C SER A 105 22.35 -24.78 24.26
N VAL A 106 22.31 -25.90 24.99
CA VAL A 106 22.65 -27.22 24.45
C VAL A 106 21.71 -27.65 23.30
N ASP A 107 20.44 -27.23 23.33
CA ASP A 107 19.49 -27.53 22.28
C ASP A 107 19.75 -26.68 21.03
N VAL A 108 20.20 -25.45 21.22
CA VAL A 108 20.66 -24.57 20.13
C VAL A 108 21.86 -25.20 19.41
N VAL A 109 22.85 -25.73 20.17
CA VAL A 109 24.03 -26.42 19.62
C VAL A 109 23.64 -27.69 18.89
N ARG A 110 22.70 -28.47 19.43
CA ARG A 110 22.16 -29.67 18.76
C ARG A 110 21.43 -29.33 17.46
N SER A 111 20.69 -28.21 17.45
CA SER A 111 20.04 -27.71 16.24
C SER A 111 21.05 -27.31 15.18
N ALA A 112 22.17 -26.68 15.57
CA ALA A 112 23.26 -26.37 14.65
C ALA A 112 23.90 -27.65 14.07
N LYS A 113 24.10 -28.68 14.90
CA LYS A 113 24.58 -29.98 14.43
C LYS A 113 23.62 -30.57 13.40
N ALA A 114 22.34 -30.66 13.71
CA ALA A 114 21.35 -31.21 12.80
C ALA A 114 21.30 -30.47 11.45
N LEU A 115 21.37 -29.16 11.46
CA LEU A 115 21.41 -28.33 10.25
C LEU A 115 22.65 -28.64 9.40
N LEU A 116 23.84 -28.68 10.02
CA LEU A 116 25.09 -28.84 9.31
C LEU A 116 25.31 -30.29 8.82
N GLU A 117 24.75 -31.30 9.50
CA GLU A 117 24.75 -32.69 9.02
C GLU A 117 23.81 -32.87 7.82
N ALA A 118 22.67 -32.16 7.80
CA ALA A 118 21.73 -32.19 6.69
C ALA A 118 22.19 -31.38 5.46
N THR A 119 23.23 -30.53 5.60
CA THR A 119 23.77 -29.72 4.51
C THR A 119 24.81 -30.49 3.70
N PRO A 120 24.62 -30.78 2.38
CA PRO A 120 25.59 -31.49 1.53
C PRO A 120 26.92 -30.74 1.39
N LYS A 121 28.00 -31.49 1.05
CA LYS A 121 29.32 -30.90 0.78
C LYS A 121 29.36 -29.99 -0.45
N ASP A 122 28.55 -30.32 -1.45
CA ASP A 122 28.43 -29.56 -2.71
C ASP A 122 27.13 -28.78 -2.70
N ASP A 123 27.23 -27.50 -2.68
CA ASP A 123 26.28 -26.42 -2.41
C ASP A 123 25.02 -26.36 -3.32
N ALA A 124 24.67 -27.44 -4.01
CA ALA A 124 23.70 -27.38 -5.08
C ALA A 124 22.24 -27.49 -4.64
N PHE A 125 21.86 -28.18 -3.60
CA PHE A 125 20.46 -28.24 -3.12
C PHE A 125 20.40 -28.98 -1.76
N SER A 126 20.18 -28.26 -0.67
CA SER A 126 19.74 -28.93 0.56
C SER A 126 18.23 -29.21 0.48
N ASP A 127 17.81 -30.44 0.78
CA ASP A 127 16.41 -30.84 0.91
C ASP A 127 15.71 -30.18 2.13
N VAL A 128 16.43 -29.36 2.91
CA VAL A 128 15.90 -28.63 4.04
C VAL A 128 15.33 -27.31 3.53
N GLU A 129 14.00 -27.19 3.50
CA GLU A 129 13.35 -25.92 3.22
C GLU A 129 13.83 -24.84 4.19
N SER A 130 14.30 -23.70 3.65
CA SER A 130 14.64 -22.54 4.46
C SER A 130 13.41 -22.06 5.24
N ALA A 131 13.50 -21.96 6.56
CA ALA A 131 12.47 -21.35 7.38
C ALA A 131 12.29 -19.84 7.05
N HIS A 132 13.28 -19.26 6.40
CA HIS A 132 13.25 -17.90 5.85
C HIS A 132 13.66 -17.98 4.37
N PRO A 133 12.73 -18.31 3.44
CA PRO A 133 13.04 -18.15 2.02
C PRO A 133 13.50 -16.71 1.85
N ALA A 134 14.65 -16.51 1.17
CA ALA A 134 15.17 -15.19 0.88
C ALA A 134 14.06 -14.40 0.16
N ASP A 135 13.30 -13.60 0.89
CA ASP A 135 12.23 -12.83 0.33
C ASP A 135 12.82 -11.67 -0.51
N LEU A 136 12.05 -11.25 -1.50
CA LEU A 136 12.46 -10.15 -2.38
C LEU A 136 12.86 -8.88 -1.61
N PRO A 137 12.18 -8.46 -0.53
CA PRO A 137 12.60 -7.36 0.32
C PRO A 137 13.99 -7.52 0.90
N SER A 138 14.34 -8.68 1.43
CA SER A 138 15.68 -8.95 2.00
C SER A 138 16.77 -8.88 0.94
N LEU A 139 16.53 -9.45 -0.24
CA LEU A 139 17.46 -9.35 -1.38
C LEU A 139 17.65 -7.90 -1.83
N LEU A 140 16.58 -7.10 -1.84
CA LEU A 140 16.64 -5.71 -2.27
C LEU A 140 17.21 -4.78 -1.20
N SER A 141 17.22 -5.16 0.07
CA SER A 141 17.69 -4.29 1.16
C SER A 141 19.14 -3.84 0.96
N GLY A 142 20.01 -4.71 0.48
CA GLY A 142 21.40 -4.43 0.13
C GLY A 142 21.63 -3.74 -1.22
N CYS A 143 20.59 -3.58 -2.06
CA CYS A 143 20.72 -3.05 -3.41
C CYS A 143 20.35 -1.56 -3.49
N SER A 144 21.29 -0.70 -3.79
CA SER A 144 21.04 0.75 -3.93
C SER A 144 20.43 1.14 -5.29
N LEU A 145 20.66 0.37 -6.34
CA LEU A 145 20.14 0.59 -7.69
C LEU A 145 19.10 -0.47 -8.04
N ARG A 146 17.84 -0.06 -8.14
CA ARG A 146 16.71 -0.97 -8.29
C ARG A 146 15.90 -0.64 -9.54
N PHE A 147 15.66 -1.64 -10.39
CA PHE A 147 14.81 -1.50 -11.57
C PHE A 147 13.52 -2.31 -11.37
N MET A 148 12.41 -1.62 -11.13
CA MET A 148 11.11 -2.23 -10.99
C MET A 148 10.48 -2.47 -12.35
N LEU A 149 10.29 -3.74 -12.71
CA LEU A 149 9.78 -4.16 -14.01
C LEU A 149 8.52 -5.04 -13.84
N PRO A 150 7.31 -4.45 -13.94
CA PRO A 150 6.07 -5.21 -13.93
C PRO A 150 5.98 -6.20 -15.11
N PRO A 151 5.29 -7.37 -14.97
CA PRO A 151 5.18 -8.38 -16.02
C PRO A 151 4.60 -7.86 -17.33
N ASP A 152 3.59 -7.00 -17.26
CA ASP A 152 2.96 -6.43 -18.46
C ASP A 152 3.93 -5.50 -19.19
N THR A 153 4.71 -4.69 -18.45
CA THR A 153 5.78 -3.87 -19.02
C THR A 153 6.85 -4.74 -19.65
N ALA A 154 7.30 -5.79 -18.97
CA ALA A 154 8.28 -6.73 -19.51
C ALA A 154 7.79 -7.38 -20.82
N ARG A 155 6.51 -7.74 -20.87
CA ARG A 155 5.89 -8.28 -22.11
C ARG A 155 5.97 -7.28 -23.26
N LEU A 156 5.66 -6.00 -23.02
CA LEU A 156 5.75 -4.95 -24.04
C LEU A 156 7.17 -4.74 -24.54
N LEU A 157 8.17 -4.80 -23.65
CA LEU A 157 9.59 -4.74 -24.06
C LEU A 157 9.96 -5.92 -24.96
N ARG A 158 9.47 -7.11 -24.65
CA ARG A 158 9.75 -8.36 -25.40
C ARG A 158 9.13 -8.38 -26.78
N LEU A 159 8.09 -7.60 -27.03
CA LEU A 159 7.44 -7.48 -28.33
C LEU A 159 8.20 -6.57 -29.32
N ARG A 160 9.20 -5.82 -28.88
CA ARG A 160 9.95 -4.92 -29.76
C ARG A 160 10.90 -5.67 -30.69
N LEU A 161 11.21 -5.09 -31.85
CA LEU A 161 12.00 -5.75 -32.89
C LEU A 161 13.43 -6.02 -32.43
N ALA A 162 13.90 -7.23 -32.65
CA ALA A 162 15.29 -7.61 -32.36
C ALA A 162 16.28 -6.84 -33.24
N GLY A 163 17.41 -6.44 -32.66
CA GLY A 163 18.43 -5.63 -33.34
C GLY A 163 18.11 -4.13 -33.43
N HIS A 164 16.98 -3.68 -32.88
CA HIS A 164 16.55 -2.29 -32.93
C HIS A 164 16.63 -1.61 -31.56
N ALA A 165 16.85 -0.30 -31.59
CA ALA A 165 16.67 0.57 -30.46
C ALA A 165 15.27 1.21 -30.50
N THR A 166 14.69 1.40 -29.32
CA THR A 166 13.40 2.07 -29.13
C THR A 166 13.55 3.10 -28.01
N ASP A 167 13.09 4.32 -28.26
CA ASP A 167 13.10 5.36 -27.22
C ASP A 167 12.14 4.96 -26.10
N ILE A 168 12.58 5.16 -24.87
CA ILE A 168 11.78 4.96 -23.67
C ILE A 168 11.88 6.19 -22.78
N HIS A 169 10.85 6.41 -21.98
CA HIS A 169 10.93 7.34 -20.86
C HIS A 169 10.89 6.55 -19.57
N MET A 170 11.73 6.95 -18.63
CA MET A 170 11.85 6.30 -17.33
C MET A 170 11.60 7.30 -16.22
N THR A 171 10.95 6.88 -15.16
CA THR A 171 10.92 7.62 -13.91
C THR A 171 12.04 7.13 -13.02
N CYS A 172 12.83 8.06 -12.48
CA CYS A 172 13.90 7.77 -11.53
C CYS A 172 13.62 8.50 -10.22
N GLU A 173 13.30 7.76 -9.19
CA GLU A 173 13.08 8.29 -7.85
C GLU A 173 14.33 8.04 -7.01
N ARG A 174 14.90 9.12 -6.47
CA ARG A 174 16.07 9.10 -5.61
C ARG A 174 15.67 9.41 -4.19
N ARG A 175 16.01 8.53 -3.25
CA ARG A 175 15.88 8.79 -1.82
C ARG A 175 17.23 8.66 -1.16
N VAL A 176 17.54 9.63 -0.33
CA VAL A 176 18.78 9.69 0.45
C VAL A 176 18.43 9.48 1.91
N GLY A 177 19.00 8.43 2.49
CA GLY A 177 18.92 8.10 3.91
C GLY A 177 20.32 7.78 4.41
N ALA A 178 20.50 6.72 5.19
CA ALA A 178 21.82 6.20 5.55
C ALA A 178 22.61 5.74 4.30
N SER A 179 21.89 5.29 3.26
CA SER A 179 22.41 5.04 1.92
C SER A 179 21.50 5.67 0.86
N GLU A 180 22.08 6.03 -0.30
CA GLU A 180 21.32 6.51 -1.44
C GLU A 180 20.68 5.34 -2.19
N VAL A 181 19.35 5.37 -2.36
CA VAL A 181 18.62 4.39 -3.14
C VAL A 181 17.98 5.07 -4.35
N LEU A 182 18.19 4.50 -5.52
CA LEU A 182 17.59 4.92 -6.79
C LEU A 182 16.67 3.82 -7.32
N VAL A 183 15.39 4.14 -7.48
CA VAL A 183 14.40 3.23 -8.06
C VAL A 183 14.00 3.74 -9.44
N ALA A 184 14.26 2.94 -10.46
CA ALA A 184 13.88 3.23 -11.84
C ALA A 184 12.65 2.42 -12.28
N ARG A 185 11.80 3.03 -13.11
CA ARG A 185 10.61 2.41 -13.73
C ARG A 185 10.47 2.92 -15.16
N ILE A 186 9.84 2.13 -16.02
CA ILE A 186 9.50 2.58 -17.38
C ILE A 186 8.19 3.34 -17.33
N ALA A 187 8.18 4.57 -17.84
CA ALA A 187 7.00 5.42 -17.93
C ALA A 187 6.29 5.27 -19.29
N SER A 188 7.06 5.20 -20.39
CA SER A 188 6.52 4.94 -21.72
C SER A 188 7.53 4.23 -22.62
N ILE A 189 7.05 3.58 -23.68
CA ILE A 189 7.84 2.89 -24.69
C ILE A 189 7.43 3.42 -26.05
N GLY A 190 8.30 4.22 -26.70
CA GLY A 190 7.97 4.93 -27.93
C GLY A 190 6.81 5.89 -27.69
N LEU A 191 5.77 5.81 -28.53
CA LEU A 191 4.54 6.61 -28.40
C LEU A 191 3.49 5.99 -27.45
N ASP A 192 3.76 4.79 -26.92
CA ASP A 192 2.82 4.07 -26.04
C ASP A 192 2.94 4.55 -24.60
N SER A 193 1.98 5.37 -24.18
CA SER A 193 1.89 5.91 -22.82
C SER A 193 0.99 5.10 -21.89
N GLY A 194 0.45 3.95 -22.37
CA GLY A 194 -0.57 3.15 -21.66
C GLY A 194 -0.05 2.25 -20.51
N LEU A 195 1.14 2.52 -19.98
CA LEU A 195 1.79 1.67 -18.96
C LEU A 195 1.30 1.91 -17.51
N GLY A 196 0.29 2.74 -17.30
CA GLY A 196 -0.21 3.06 -15.95
C GLY A 196 0.76 3.91 -15.12
N VAL A 197 1.82 4.42 -15.74
CA VAL A 197 2.77 5.36 -15.15
C VAL A 197 2.56 6.72 -15.81
N PRO A 198 2.27 7.79 -15.06
CA PRO A 198 2.20 9.13 -15.63
C PRO A 198 3.51 9.50 -16.31
N ILE A 199 3.44 10.00 -17.57
CA ILE A 199 4.62 10.34 -18.37
C ILE A 199 5.42 11.48 -17.71
N ASP A 200 4.73 12.39 -17.03
CA ASP A 200 5.32 13.51 -16.30
C ASP A 200 5.97 13.10 -14.97
N GLY A 201 5.82 11.84 -14.56
CA GLY A 201 6.33 11.36 -13.28
C GLY A 201 5.60 11.93 -12.05
N ALA A 202 4.65 12.85 -12.24
CA ALA A 202 3.97 13.55 -11.16
C ALA A 202 3.27 12.60 -10.17
N GLY A 203 2.79 11.45 -10.65
CA GLY A 203 2.20 10.41 -9.80
C GLY A 203 3.19 9.65 -8.91
N PHE A 204 4.50 9.71 -9.18
CA PHE A 204 5.51 8.93 -8.47
C PHE A 204 6.63 9.78 -7.82
N GLY A 205 6.58 11.10 -7.94
CA GLY A 205 7.59 11.99 -7.34
C GLY A 205 8.98 11.93 -7.99
N GLY A 206 9.14 11.14 -9.06
CA GLY A 206 10.41 10.95 -9.76
C GLY A 206 10.54 11.84 -10.99
N ARG A 207 11.80 12.20 -11.33
CA ARG A 207 12.10 12.89 -12.59
C ARG A 207 11.93 11.92 -13.75
N VAL A 208 11.21 12.34 -14.80
CA VAL A 208 11.17 11.61 -16.07
C VAL A 208 12.46 11.89 -16.82
N VAL A 209 13.17 10.85 -17.19
CA VAL A 209 14.42 10.92 -17.95
C VAL A 209 14.30 10.07 -19.22
N PRO A 210 14.87 10.54 -20.34
CA PRO A 210 14.93 9.74 -21.55
C PRO A 210 15.88 8.56 -21.36
N GLY A 211 15.59 7.47 -22.03
CA GLY A 211 16.42 6.28 -22.10
C GLY A 211 16.20 5.54 -23.40
N VAL A 212 16.92 4.46 -23.60
CA VAL A 212 16.83 3.62 -24.79
C VAL A 212 16.63 2.17 -24.39
N LEU A 213 15.67 1.49 -25.02
CA LEU A 213 15.57 0.04 -25.02
C LEU A 213 16.35 -0.49 -26.23
N TYR A 214 17.31 -1.34 -26.01
CA TYR A 214 17.98 -2.09 -27.07
C TYR A 214 17.63 -3.58 -26.97
N ARG A 215 16.98 -4.08 -28.02
CA ARG A 215 16.68 -5.50 -28.14
C ARG A 215 17.81 -6.21 -28.85
N LEU A 216 18.46 -7.17 -28.19
CA LEU A 216 19.53 -7.97 -28.77
C LEU A 216 19.02 -8.73 -30.01
N PRO A 217 19.80 -8.81 -31.11
CA PRO A 217 19.37 -9.43 -32.37
C PRO A 217 19.17 -10.94 -32.27
N ASP A 218 19.91 -11.61 -31.39
CA ASP A 218 19.80 -13.04 -31.17
C ASP A 218 19.30 -13.36 -29.76
N ILE A 219 18.74 -14.59 -29.60
CA ILE A 219 18.36 -15.16 -28.31
C ILE A 219 19.65 -15.51 -27.48
N ARG A 220 20.66 -14.68 -27.53
CA ARG A 220 21.81 -14.82 -26.63
C ARG A 220 21.28 -14.70 -25.23
N GLN A 221 21.50 -15.73 -24.45
CA GLN A 221 21.18 -15.66 -23.03
C GLN A 221 22.03 -14.55 -22.43
N ILE A 222 21.38 -13.62 -21.71
CA ILE A 222 22.12 -12.72 -20.82
C ILE A 222 22.70 -13.66 -19.75
N PRO A 223 24.02 -13.86 -19.70
CA PRO A 223 24.61 -14.89 -18.86
C PRO A 223 24.45 -14.53 -17.37
N ASP A 224 24.51 -15.54 -16.55
CA ASP A 224 24.52 -15.37 -15.10
C ASP A 224 25.98 -15.16 -14.65
N LEU A 225 26.41 -13.91 -14.68
CA LEU A 225 27.76 -13.44 -14.34
C LEU A 225 27.68 -12.52 -13.12
N GLN A 226 28.81 -12.33 -12.47
CA GLN A 226 28.94 -11.30 -11.45
C GLN A 226 28.60 -9.92 -12.03
N PRO A 227 28.00 -9.01 -11.23
CA PRO A 227 27.51 -7.70 -11.72
C PRO A 227 28.56 -6.90 -12.50
N GLU A 228 29.82 -6.94 -12.07
CA GLU A 228 30.91 -6.19 -12.70
C GLU A 228 31.23 -6.71 -14.11
N GLU A 229 31.25 -8.01 -14.31
CA GLU A 229 31.49 -8.64 -15.60
C GLU A 229 30.28 -8.50 -16.53
N LEU A 230 29.07 -8.67 -15.97
CA LEU A 230 27.84 -8.59 -16.73
C LEU A 230 27.63 -7.19 -17.34
N LYS A 231 27.85 -6.12 -16.58
CA LYS A 231 27.66 -4.74 -17.09
C LYS A 231 28.60 -4.41 -18.23
N GLU A 232 29.86 -4.81 -18.18
CA GLU A 232 30.83 -4.58 -19.26
C GLU A 232 30.47 -5.40 -20.51
N LEU A 233 30.08 -6.68 -20.34
CA LEU A 233 29.66 -7.54 -21.45
C LEU A 233 28.41 -6.99 -22.15
N LEU A 234 27.40 -6.56 -21.39
CA LEU A 234 26.17 -5.97 -21.95
C LEU A 234 26.45 -4.68 -22.72
N TYR A 235 27.36 -3.84 -22.22
CA TYR A 235 27.78 -2.65 -22.95
C TYR A 235 28.49 -2.99 -24.26
N GLN A 236 29.30 -4.04 -24.29
CA GLN A 236 29.95 -4.51 -25.51
C GLN A 236 28.97 -5.06 -26.55
N TYR A 237 27.82 -5.58 -26.13
CA TYR A 237 26.76 -6.06 -27.03
C TYR A 237 25.99 -4.92 -27.72
N LEU A 238 26.10 -3.68 -27.24
CA LEU A 238 25.49 -2.54 -27.89
C LEU A 238 26.21 -2.28 -29.23
N PRO A 239 25.48 -1.94 -30.32
CA PRO A 239 26.09 -1.59 -31.60
C PRO A 239 26.92 -0.31 -31.48
N ILE A 240 27.91 -0.19 -32.33
CA ILE A 240 28.90 0.93 -32.30
C ILE A 240 28.19 2.30 -32.32
N TRP A 241 27.15 2.43 -33.16
CA TRP A 241 26.40 3.68 -33.26
C TRP A 241 25.68 4.07 -31.97
N LEU A 242 25.14 3.06 -31.23
CA LEU A 242 24.46 3.30 -29.96
C LEU A 242 25.48 3.64 -28.87
N ARG A 243 26.62 2.97 -28.83
CA ARG A 243 27.71 3.31 -27.91
C ARG A 243 28.20 4.76 -28.11
N LYS A 244 28.38 5.17 -29.36
CA LYS A 244 28.78 6.54 -29.70
C LYS A 244 27.70 7.55 -29.25
N TRP A 245 26.43 7.26 -29.51
CA TRP A 245 25.34 8.11 -29.06
C TRP A 245 25.30 8.23 -27.51
N VAL A 246 25.54 7.14 -26.79
CA VAL A 246 25.61 7.13 -25.32
C VAL A 246 26.80 7.98 -24.82
N GLU A 247 27.93 7.93 -25.51
CA GLU A 247 29.10 8.76 -25.19
C GLU A 247 28.78 10.24 -25.32
N ASP A 248 28.09 10.63 -26.39
CA ASP A 248 27.68 12.01 -26.65
C ASP A 248 26.61 12.51 -25.65
N ALA A 249 25.73 11.63 -25.19
CA ALA A 249 24.65 11.96 -24.25
C ALA A 249 25.11 12.16 -22.79
N GLY A 250 26.27 11.64 -22.42
CA GLY A 250 26.92 11.83 -21.11
C GLY A 250 26.36 10.99 -19.96
N ASP A 251 25.05 11.02 -19.70
CA ASP A 251 24.36 10.20 -18.67
C ASP A 251 23.09 9.59 -19.28
N THR A 252 23.06 8.28 -19.45
CA THR A 252 22.02 7.59 -20.20
C THR A 252 21.57 6.30 -19.52
N LEU A 253 20.27 6.05 -19.55
CA LEU A 253 19.65 4.81 -19.12
C LEU A 253 19.39 3.90 -20.33
N ILE A 254 19.84 2.66 -20.25
CA ILE A 254 19.71 1.69 -21.34
C ILE A 254 19.11 0.40 -20.78
N VAL A 255 17.94 0.04 -21.28
CA VAL A 255 17.38 -1.29 -21.06
C VAL A 255 17.89 -2.23 -22.14
N VAL A 256 18.61 -3.25 -21.77
CA VAL A 256 19.03 -4.33 -22.67
C VAL A 256 18.11 -5.52 -22.47
N SER A 257 17.48 -5.99 -23.54
CA SER A 257 16.58 -7.15 -23.52
C SER A 257 17.02 -8.21 -24.52
N ASN A 258 17.02 -9.49 -24.11
CA ASN A 258 17.16 -10.61 -25.03
C ASN A 258 15.82 -11.31 -25.35
N GLY A 259 14.69 -10.72 -24.88
CA GLY A 259 13.36 -11.29 -25.05
C GLY A 259 12.93 -12.26 -23.95
N ARG A 260 13.81 -12.58 -23.01
CA ARG A 260 13.52 -13.39 -21.83
C ARG A 260 13.90 -12.69 -20.52
N ARG A 261 15.01 -11.97 -20.55
CA ARG A 261 15.55 -11.20 -19.42
C ARG A 261 15.81 -9.76 -19.85
N GLU A 262 15.44 -8.82 -19.00
CA GLU A 262 15.64 -7.38 -19.14
C GLU A 262 16.57 -6.90 -18.06
N VAL A 263 17.56 -6.08 -18.45
CA VAL A 263 18.56 -5.50 -17.54
C VAL A 263 18.67 -4.02 -17.80
N LEU A 264 18.72 -3.21 -16.75
CA LEU A 264 18.91 -1.76 -16.85
C LEU A 264 20.35 -1.39 -16.51
N LEU A 265 20.99 -0.69 -17.43
CA LEU A 265 22.29 -0.05 -17.26
C LEU A 265 22.12 1.46 -17.17
N ARG A 266 22.91 2.10 -16.32
CA ARG A 266 23.16 3.54 -16.37
C ARG A 266 24.60 3.74 -16.80
N VAL A 267 24.79 4.42 -17.91
CA VAL A 267 26.13 4.73 -18.45
C VAL A 267 26.37 6.22 -18.26
N ARG A 268 27.45 6.55 -17.55
CA ARG A 268 27.85 7.92 -17.29
C ARG A 268 29.23 8.15 -17.86
N HIS A 269 29.40 9.26 -18.58
CA HIS A 269 30.67 9.71 -19.09
C HIS A 269 31.10 11.01 -18.37
N ASN A 270 32.32 11.01 -17.87
CA ASN A 270 32.96 12.19 -17.30
C ASN A 270 34.32 12.38 -17.97
N GLY A 271 34.36 13.16 -19.08
CA GLY A 271 35.50 13.23 -19.97
C GLY A 271 35.82 11.85 -20.57
N SER A 272 37.03 11.38 -20.42
CA SER A 272 37.48 10.09 -20.94
C SER A 272 37.09 8.89 -20.05
N LYS A 273 36.52 9.13 -18.87
CA LYS A 273 36.16 8.05 -17.93
C LYS A 273 34.70 7.66 -18.10
N ARG A 274 34.49 6.38 -18.36
CA ARG A 274 33.16 5.75 -18.37
C ARG A 274 32.89 5.04 -17.05
N LYS A 275 31.70 5.23 -16.50
CA LYS A 275 31.18 4.44 -15.39
C LYS A 275 29.86 3.80 -15.80
N ILE A 276 29.77 2.48 -15.64
CA ILE A 276 28.56 1.71 -15.89
C ILE A 276 28.03 1.21 -14.55
N ASP A 277 26.79 1.56 -14.24
CA ASP A 277 26.09 1.07 -13.08
C ASP A 277 25.02 0.07 -13.56
N LEU A 278 24.94 -1.09 -12.90
CA LEU A 278 23.94 -2.13 -13.15
C LEU A 278 22.83 -2.03 -12.10
N PHE A 279 21.58 -2.02 -12.55
CA PHE A 279 20.42 -2.04 -11.67
C PHE A 279 19.98 -3.48 -11.40
N HIS A 280 19.65 -3.74 -10.15
CA HIS A 280 18.99 -4.97 -9.79
C HIS A 280 17.53 -4.95 -10.27
N THR A 281 17.22 -5.79 -11.27
CA THR A 281 15.87 -5.91 -11.82
C THR A 281 15.02 -6.78 -10.92
N PHE A 282 13.83 -6.29 -10.57
CA PHE A 282 12.87 -7.06 -9.80
C PHE A 282 11.44 -6.88 -10.32
N GLU A 283 10.68 -7.95 -10.20
CA GLU A 283 9.25 -7.95 -10.48
C GLU A 283 8.48 -7.60 -9.20
N PRO A 284 7.63 -6.55 -9.22
CA PRO A 284 6.80 -6.26 -8.07
C PRO A 284 5.84 -7.43 -7.82
N PRO A 285 5.69 -7.90 -6.58
CA PRO A 285 4.81 -9.01 -6.27
C PRO A 285 3.37 -8.68 -6.66
N LYS A 286 2.65 -9.65 -7.24
CA LYS A 286 1.25 -9.55 -7.64
C LYS A 286 0.28 -9.54 -6.45
N ALA A 287 0.69 -8.98 -5.32
CA ALA A 287 -0.10 -8.95 -4.08
C ALA A 287 -1.50 -8.34 -4.29
N ARG A 288 -1.65 -7.46 -5.29
CA ARG A 288 -2.95 -6.85 -5.62
C ARG A 288 -3.93 -7.82 -6.27
N GLU A 289 -3.45 -8.88 -6.95
CA GLU A 289 -4.29 -9.93 -7.54
C GLU A 289 -4.74 -10.98 -6.52
N ARG A 290 -4.05 -11.08 -5.37
CA ARG A 290 -4.33 -12.04 -4.29
C ARG A 290 -5.39 -11.56 -3.29
N ARG A 291 -5.86 -10.32 -3.40
CA ARG A 291 -6.90 -9.80 -2.51
C ARG A 291 -8.21 -10.52 -2.81
N VAL A 292 -8.88 -10.95 -1.73
CA VAL A 292 -10.14 -11.71 -1.80
C VAL A 292 -11.19 -11.01 -2.66
N HIS A 293 -11.14 -9.68 -2.75
CA HIS A 293 -12.10 -8.85 -3.49
C HIS A 293 -11.50 -8.11 -4.71
N GLY A 294 -10.19 -8.18 -4.96
CA GLY A 294 -9.50 -7.34 -5.93
C GLY A 294 -9.95 -7.48 -7.40
N LYS A 295 -10.54 -8.62 -7.78
CA LYS A 295 -11.15 -8.80 -9.10
C LYS A 295 -12.60 -8.30 -9.16
N MET A 296 -13.33 -8.39 -8.05
CA MET A 296 -14.75 -8.09 -7.95
C MET A 296 -15.04 -6.61 -8.19
N PHE A 297 -14.20 -5.71 -7.62
CA PHE A 297 -14.42 -4.27 -7.70
C PHE A 297 -13.59 -3.55 -8.76
N ARG A 298 -12.82 -4.30 -9.58
CA ARG A 298 -11.94 -3.71 -10.58
C ARG A 298 -12.68 -2.89 -11.65
N GLU A 299 -13.85 -3.33 -12.02
CA GLU A 299 -14.67 -2.66 -13.03
C GLU A 299 -15.69 -1.71 -12.39
N SER A 300 -15.79 -1.68 -11.06
CA SER A 300 -16.73 -0.79 -10.37
C SER A 300 -16.31 0.67 -10.48
N SER A 301 -17.30 1.52 -10.74
CA SER A 301 -17.15 2.97 -10.83
C SER A 301 -17.82 3.68 -9.66
N ILE A 302 -17.08 4.50 -8.94
CA ILE A 302 -17.53 5.19 -7.74
C ILE A 302 -17.39 6.69 -7.92
N CYS A 303 -18.47 7.43 -7.63
CA CYS A 303 -18.44 8.88 -7.49
C CYS A 303 -18.28 9.24 -6.01
N ILE A 304 -17.22 9.99 -5.66
CA ILE A 304 -16.98 10.49 -4.30
C ILE A 304 -17.19 12.00 -4.31
N ILE A 305 -18.15 12.45 -3.52
CA ILE A 305 -18.48 13.86 -3.32
C ILE A 305 -17.82 14.31 -2.02
N GLY A 306 -16.87 15.24 -2.13
CA GLY A 306 -16.00 15.70 -1.06
C GLY A 306 -14.66 14.97 -0.99
N ALA A 307 -13.55 15.71 -1.08
CA ALA A 307 -12.17 15.21 -0.91
C ALA A 307 -11.54 15.77 0.39
N GLY A 308 -12.38 16.05 1.38
CA GLY A 308 -11.97 16.50 2.70
C GLY A 308 -11.35 15.36 3.53
N SER A 309 -11.30 15.54 4.84
CA SER A 309 -10.71 14.57 5.78
C SER A 309 -11.29 13.15 5.66
N LEU A 310 -12.61 13.05 5.56
CA LEU A 310 -13.29 11.75 5.44
C LEU A 310 -13.15 11.16 4.02
N GLY A 311 -13.46 11.95 2.98
CA GLY A 311 -13.50 11.49 1.60
C GLY A 311 -12.14 11.09 1.05
N SER A 312 -11.07 11.82 1.41
CA SER A 312 -9.71 11.47 0.98
C SER A 312 -9.28 10.10 1.50
N LYS A 313 -9.58 9.78 2.77
CA LYS A 313 -9.26 8.48 3.38
C LYS A 313 -10.12 7.35 2.82
N VAL A 314 -11.42 7.60 2.60
CA VAL A 314 -12.33 6.64 1.97
C VAL A 314 -11.84 6.29 0.56
N ALA A 315 -11.50 7.29 -0.26
CA ALA A 315 -10.97 7.10 -1.61
C ALA A 315 -9.67 6.27 -1.60
N ALA A 316 -8.74 6.62 -0.71
CA ALA A 316 -7.47 5.91 -0.58
C ALA A 316 -7.66 4.45 -0.14
N SER A 317 -8.58 4.19 0.80
CA SER A 317 -8.93 2.84 1.24
C SER A 317 -9.53 2.02 0.10
N LEU A 318 -10.50 2.56 -0.64
CA LEU A 318 -11.14 1.88 -1.78
C LEU A 318 -10.15 1.59 -2.91
N ALA A 319 -9.19 2.48 -3.19
CA ALA A 319 -8.14 2.24 -4.18
C ALA A 319 -7.19 1.10 -3.74
N ARG A 320 -6.90 0.98 -2.42
CA ARG A 320 -6.15 -0.15 -1.85
C ARG A 320 -6.94 -1.46 -1.95
N GLU A 321 -8.26 -1.42 -1.82
CA GLU A 321 -9.15 -2.58 -1.97
C GLU A 321 -9.36 -3.02 -3.43
N GLY A 322 -8.93 -2.21 -4.41
CA GLY A 322 -8.92 -2.60 -5.81
C GLY A 322 -10.10 -2.09 -6.63
N VAL A 323 -10.86 -1.12 -6.12
CA VAL A 323 -11.83 -0.37 -6.94
C VAL A 323 -11.11 0.26 -8.11
N GLY A 324 -11.66 0.09 -9.32
CA GLY A 324 -10.93 0.45 -10.54
C GLY A 324 -11.22 1.84 -11.10
N HIS A 325 -12.39 2.41 -10.82
CA HIS A 325 -12.80 3.68 -11.42
C HIS A 325 -13.31 4.65 -10.37
N PHE A 326 -12.80 5.88 -10.40
CA PHE A 326 -13.19 6.95 -9.48
C PHE A 326 -13.56 8.22 -10.23
N MET A 327 -14.61 8.89 -9.76
CA MET A 327 -14.90 10.27 -10.07
C MET A 327 -14.88 11.07 -8.76
N LEU A 328 -13.96 12.00 -8.65
CA LEU A 328 -13.76 12.83 -7.45
C LEU A 328 -14.31 14.23 -7.69
N LEU A 329 -15.22 14.68 -6.82
CA LEU A 329 -15.85 15.99 -6.91
C LEU A 329 -15.54 16.80 -5.67
N ASP A 330 -14.75 17.86 -5.82
CA ASP A 330 -14.42 18.82 -4.76
C ASP A 330 -13.84 20.08 -5.38
N ASN A 331 -14.31 21.25 -4.97
CA ASN A 331 -13.85 22.55 -5.47
C ASN A 331 -12.79 23.21 -4.58
N ASP A 332 -12.56 22.67 -3.39
CA ASP A 332 -11.67 23.28 -2.43
C ASP A 332 -10.19 23.12 -2.80
N VAL A 333 -9.41 24.06 -2.30
CA VAL A 333 -7.94 24.01 -2.28
C VAL A 333 -7.48 23.43 -0.95
N LEU A 334 -6.41 22.66 -0.96
CA LEU A 334 -5.80 22.14 0.26
C LEU A 334 -4.98 23.23 0.94
N TRP A 335 -5.26 23.45 2.22
CA TRP A 335 -4.50 24.33 3.09
C TRP A 335 -3.71 23.55 4.12
N SER A 336 -2.66 24.14 4.69
CA SER A 336 -1.83 23.50 5.71
C SER A 336 -2.63 22.99 6.91
N ASP A 337 -3.68 23.70 7.34
CA ASP A 337 -4.55 23.29 8.44
C ASP A 337 -5.35 22.01 8.13
N ASN A 338 -5.50 21.68 6.86
CA ASN A 338 -6.16 20.44 6.45
C ASN A 338 -5.27 19.21 6.62
N LEU A 339 -3.93 19.37 6.65
CA LEU A 339 -2.97 18.28 6.72
C LEU A 339 -3.12 17.43 7.96
N VAL A 340 -3.56 18.03 9.07
CA VAL A 340 -3.74 17.33 10.36
C VAL A 340 -4.71 16.14 10.28
N ARG A 341 -5.52 16.03 9.22
CA ARG A 341 -6.53 14.97 9.08
C ARG A 341 -6.87 14.58 7.63
N ASN A 342 -6.15 15.07 6.63
CA ASN A 342 -6.34 14.67 5.23
C ASN A 342 -5.38 13.53 4.84
N GLU A 343 -5.68 12.78 3.79
CA GLU A 343 -4.77 11.75 3.24
C GLU A 343 -3.65 12.36 2.40
N LEU A 344 -3.73 13.64 2.07
CA LEU A 344 -2.77 14.41 1.29
C LEU A 344 -1.64 14.95 2.19
N ASP A 345 -0.55 15.41 1.57
CA ASP A 345 0.65 15.87 2.27
C ASP A 345 1.07 17.30 1.87
N GLU A 346 2.17 17.79 2.46
CA GLU A 346 2.67 19.15 2.26
C GLU A 346 2.90 19.50 0.79
N MET A 347 3.24 18.53 -0.05
CA MET A 347 3.45 18.73 -1.49
C MET A 347 2.16 19.10 -2.24
N ASP A 348 1.01 18.85 -1.63
CA ASP A 348 -0.31 19.11 -2.20
C ASP A 348 -0.91 20.46 -1.75
N VAL A 349 -0.28 21.16 -0.79
CA VAL A 349 -0.75 22.45 -0.28
C VAL A 349 -0.80 23.49 -1.40
N GLY A 350 -1.91 24.22 -1.49
CA GLY A 350 -2.17 25.17 -2.57
C GLY A 350 -2.78 24.58 -3.84
N HIS A 351 -2.95 23.26 -3.93
CA HIS A 351 -3.59 22.59 -5.06
C HIS A 351 -5.05 22.21 -4.76
N HIS A 352 -5.85 22.02 -5.81
CA HIS A 352 -7.22 21.52 -5.64
C HIS A 352 -7.23 20.11 -5.04
N LYS A 353 -8.01 19.90 -3.97
CA LYS A 353 -8.11 18.63 -3.24
C LYS A 353 -8.42 17.45 -4.15
N ALA A 354 -9.41 17.59 -5.06
CA ALA A 354 -9.78 16.52 -5.98
C ALA A 354 -8.63 16.11 -6.92
N VAL A 355 -7.85 17.08 -7.42
CA VAL A 355 -6.71 16.83 -8.33
C VAL A 355 -5.57 16.16 -7.59
N SER A 356 -5.20 16.66 -6.42
CA SER A 356 -4.17 16.07 -5.58
C SER A 356 -4.54 14.65 -5.15
N LEU A 357 -5.79 14.43 -4.77
CA LEU A 357 -6.29 13.10 -4.41
C LEU A 357 -6.24 12.13 -5.61
N LYS A 358 -6.56 12.58 -6.82
CA LYS A 358 -6.34 11.78 -8.03
C LYS A 358 -4.90 11.31 -8.14
N HIS A 359 -3.91 12.18 -7.96
CA HIS A 359 -2.49 11.81 -8.01
C HIS A 359 -2.14 10.84 -6.86
N ARG A 360 -2.70 11.05 -5.67
CA ARG A 360 -2.54 10.13 -4.54
C ARG A 360 -3.07 8.72 -4.86
N LEU A 361 -4.28 8.61 -5.44
CA LEU A 361 -4.86 7.32 -5.81
C LEU A 361 -4.04 6.58 -6.86
N LEU A 362 -3.53 7.29 -7.87
CA LEU A 362 -2.62 6.72 -8.88
C LEU A 362 -1.31 6.19 -8.25
N ARG A 363 -0.78 6.87 -7.23
CA ARG A 363 0.38 6.38 -6.46
C ARG A 363 0.05 5.13 -5.64
N ILE A 364 -1.15 5.06 -5.06
CA ILE A 364 -1.63 3.88 -4.30
C ILE A 364 -1.86 2.69 -5.24
N ASN A 365 -2.56 2.92 -6.34
CA ASN A 365 -2.92 1.90 -7.31
C ASN A 365 -2.81 2.43 -8.75
N PRO A 366 -1.69 2.21 -9.45
CA PRO A 366 -1.50 2.72 -10.81
C PRO A 366 -2.50 2.21 -11.85
N ALA A 367 -3.27 1.15 -11.54
CA ALA A 367 -4.26 0.58 -12.45
C ALA A 367 -5.63 1.27 -12.38
N VAL A 368 -5.84 2.21 -11.44
CA VAL A 368 -7.12 2.92 -11.33
C VAL A 368 -7.26 3.98 -12.42
N LYS A 369 -8.50 4.21 -12.83
CA LYS A 369 -8.87 5.35 -13.67
C LYS A 369 -9.55 6.40 -12.80
N VAL A 370 -9.02 7.60 -12.77
CA VAL A 370 -9.52 8.66 -11.88
C VAL A 370 -9.84 9.91 -12.66
N GLY A 371 -11.11 10.28 -12.66
CA GLY A 371 -11.59 11.63 -13.01
C GLY A 371 -11.57 12.52 -11.77
N ALA A 372 -11.22 13.78 -11.93
CA ALA A 372 -11.27 14.77 -10.86
C ALA A 372 -11.88 16.07 -11.42
N LEU A 373 -12.86 16.63 -10.73
CA LEU A 373 -13.55 17.81 -11.17
C LEU A 373 -13.72 18.79 -10.02
N GLY A 374 -13.23 20.01 -10.21
CA GLY A 374 -13.44 21.14 -9.32
C GLY A 374 -14.86 21.68 -9.49
N MET A 375 -15.84 21.04 -8.86
CA MET A 375 -17.24 21.41 -8.93
C MET A 375 -17.69 21.99 -7.60
N SER A 376 -18.15 23.22 -7.61
CA SER A 376 -18.78 23.84 -6.43
C SER A 376 -20.18 23.24 -6.24
N LEU A 377 -20.29 22.35 -5.28
CA LEU A 377 -21.56 21.78 -4.83
C LEU A 377 -21.89 22.41 -3.48
N THR A 378 -22.84 23.34 -3.49
CA THR A 378 -23.34 24.04 -2.29
C THR A 378 -24.85 24.12 -2.36
N SER A 379 -25.49 24.56 -1.28
CA SER A 379 -26.91 24.85 -1.26
C SER A 379 -27.35 25.87 -2.33
N GLN A 380 -26.40 26.57 -2.94
CA GLN A 380 -26.64 27.59 -4.01
C GLN A 380 -25.97 27.18 -5.33
N SER A 381 -25.88 25.88 -5.62
CA SER A 381 -25.29 25.37 -6.86
C SER A 381 -26.08 25.85 -8.09
N ALA A 382 -25.36 26.22 -9.15
CA ALA A 382 -25.95 26.57 -10.42
C ALA A 382 -26.68 25.36 -11.04
N VAL A 383 -27.77 25.58 -11.77
CA VAL A 383 -28.56 24.54 -12.44
C VAL A 383 -27.67 23.65 -13.35
N GLN A 384 -26.70 24.27 -14.01
CA GLN A 384 -25.74 23.54 -14.87
C GLN A 384 -24.90 22.53 -14.08
N HIS A 385 -24.50 22.85 -12.85
CA HIS A 385 -23.75 21.93 -11.98
C HIS A 385 -24.62 20.74 -11.54
N ILE A 386 -25.92 20.99 -11.29
CA ILE A 386 -26.86 19.92 -10.95
C ILE A 386 -27.04 18.97 -12.13
N ALA A 387 -27.20 19.50 -13.35
CA ALA A 387 -27.30 18.70 -14.56
C ALA A 387 -26.02 17.85 -14.80
N GLN A 388 -24.85 18.48 -14.66
CA GLN A 388 -23.57 17.79 -14.80
C GLN A 388 -23.37 16.70 -13.73
N LEU A 389 -23.74 16.99 -12.47
CA LEU A 389 -23.72 16.00 -11.39
C LEU A 389 -24.65 14.82 -11.69
N SER A 390 -25.83 15.11 -12.21
CA SER A 390 -26.81 14.08 -12.60
C SER A 390 -26.26 13.16 -13.71
N GLU A 391 -25.55 13.71 -14.69
CA GLU A 391 -24.90 12.95 -15.74
C GLU A 391 -23.79 12.05 -15.14
N ILE A 392 -22.89 12.61 -14.33
CA ILE A 392 -21.83 11.87 -13.66
C ILE A 392 -22.40 10.71 -12.83
N ILE A 393 -23.37 10.97 -11.97
CA ILE A 393 -23.99 9.96 -11.12
C ILE A 393 -24.62 8.85 -11.96
N SER A 394 -25.20 9.18 -13.11
CA SER A 394 -25.84 8.19 -13.98
C SER A 394 -24.86 7.11 -14.48
N THR A 395 -23.58 7.46 -14.63
CA THR A 395 -22.53 6.56 -15.12
C THR A 395 -21.83 5.76 -14.02
N CYS A 396 -22.06 6.08 -12.75
CA CYS A 396 -21.41 5.40 -11.62
C CYS A 396 -22.27 4.26 -11.07
N ASP A 397 -21.63 3.25 -10.50
CA ASP A 397 -22.28 2.14 -9.81
C ASP A 397 -22.65 2.51 -8.38
N LEU A 398 -21.91 3.41 -7.77
CA LEU A 398 -22.08 3.86 -6.39
C LEU A 398 -21.73 5.34 -6.25
N VAL A 399 -22.48 6.04 -5.43
CA VAL A 399 -22.18 7.40 -5.00
C VAL A 399 -21.85 7.40 -3.51
N ILE A 400 -20.81 8.15 -3.13
CA ILE A 400 -20.42 8.31 -1.71
C ILE A 400 -20.40 9.81 -1.39
N ASP A 401 -21.24 10.24 -0.45
CA ASP A 401 -21.20 11.60 0.10
C ASP A 401 -20.41 11.65 1.40
N THR A 402 -19.38 12.46 1.41
CA THR A 402 -18.48 12.69 2.56
C THR A 402 -18.36 14.16 2.92
N THR A 403 -19.23 15.00 2.38
CA THR A 403 -19.16 16.44 2.57
C THR A 403 -19.65 16.90 3.95
N ALA A 404 -20.51 16.12 4.59
CA ALA A 404 -21.27 16.52 5.77
C ALA A 404 -22.17 17.75 5.56
N ASP A 405 -22.28 18.26 4.32
CA ASP A 405 -23.17 19.37 3.94
C ASP A 405 -24.57 18.84 3.63
N SER A 406 -25.58 19.39 4.30
CA SER A 406 -26.96 18.94 4.15
C SER A 406 -27.58 19.29 2.79
N GLY A 407 -27.14 20.39 2.17
CA GLY A 407 -27.59 20.83 0.84
C GLY A 407 -27.04 19.92 -0.26
N VAL A 408 -25.73 19.62 -0.19
CA VAL A 408 -25.06 18.68 -1.10
C VAL A 408 -25.66 17.28 -0.98
N PHE A 409 -25.85 16.80 0.26
CA PHE A 409 -26.50 15.51 0.49
C PHE A 409 -27.89 15.43 -0.13
N ARG A 410 -28.75 16.46 0.07
CA ARG A 410 -30.11 16.47 -0.51
C ARG A 410 -30.09 16.41 -2.02
N MET A 411 -29.16 17.14 -2.65
CA MET A 411 -28.99 17.15 -4.10
C MET A 411 -28.56 15.77 -4.60
N ALA A 412 -27.52 15.18 -4.01
CA ALA A 412 -27.07 13.83 -4.34
C ALA A 412 -28.17 12.78 -4.12
N ALA A 413 -28.90 12.88 -2.99
CA ALA A 413 -30.02 12.01 -2.65
C ALA A 413 -31.16 12.08 -3.69
N ALA A 414 -31.54 13.28 -4.13
CA ALA A 414 -32.58 13.47 -5.14
C ALA A 414 -32.16 12.83 -6.48
N ILE A 415 -30.91 13.08 -6.92
CA ILE A 415 -30.39 12.52 -8.16
C ILE A 415 -30.28 10.99 -8.07
N CYS A 416 -29.72 10.46 -6.96
CA CYS A 416 -29.60 9.01 -6.75
C CYS A 416 -30.97 8.32 -6.75
N THR A 417 -31.98 8.95 -6.14
CA THR A 417 -33.35 8.44 -6.15
C THR A 417 -33.91 8.40 -7.57
N GLN A 418 -33.79 9.51 -8.31
CA GLN A 418 -34.26 9.57 -9.70
C GLN A 418 -33.55 8.58 -10.62
N LYS A 419 -32.22 8.45 -10.49
CA LYS A 419 -31.40 7.56 -11.33
C LYS A 419 -31.32 6.13 -10.81
N ARG A 420 -31.98 5.82 -9.68
CA ARG A 420 -31.94 4.53 -8.98
C ARG A 420 -30.51 4.05 -8.75
N LYS A 421 -29.66 4.94 -8.20
CA LYS A 421 -28.26 4.64 -7.85
C LYS A 421 -28.10 4.48 -6.34
N PRO A 422 -27.30 3.52 -5.90
CA PRO A 422 -26.95 3.40 -4.50
C PRO A 422 -26.23 4.66 -4.00
N LEU A 423 -26.59 5.12 -2.81
CA LEU A 423 -25.91 6.20 -2.10
C LEU A 423 -25.42 5.71 -0.76
N VAL A 424 -24.14 5.92 -0.49
CA VAL A 424 -23.51 5.71 0.81
C VAL A 424 -23.06 7.04 1.36
N TRP A 425 -23.22 7.27 2.66
CA TRP A 425 -22.77 8.52 3.27
C TRP A 425 -22.23 8.30 4.66
N GLY A 426 -21.38 9.21 5.12
CA GLY A 426 -20.81 9.18 6.46
C GLY A 426 -20.59 10.55 7.06
N ARG A 427 -20.60 10.61 8.38
CA ARG A 427 -20.34 11.82 9.16
C ARG A 427 -19.54 11.51 10.39
N VAL A 428 -18.68 12.43 10.81
CA VAL A 428 -18.00 12.42 12.11
C VAL A 428 -18.64 13.50 12.98
N TYR A 429 -18.99 13.15 14.20
CA TYR A 429 -19.71 14.01 15.12
C TYR A 429 -18.80 14.65 16.16
N ALA A 430 -19.13 15.91 16.53
CA ALA A 430 -18.69 16.59 17.74
C ALA A 430 -17.21 16.33 18.10
N GLY A 431 -16.28 16.74 17.24
CA GLY A 431 -14.85 16.63 17.55
C GLY A 431 -14.34 15.19 17.77
N GLY A 432 -14.99 14.18 17.17
CA GLY A 432 -14.57 12.79 17.30
C GLY A 432 -15.28 12.01 18.42
N LEU A 433 -16.45 12.45 18.87
CA LEU A 433 -17.29 11.67 19.80
C LEU A 433 -17.70 10.33 19.17
N GLY A 434 -17.99 10.34 17.88
CA GLY A 434 -18.38 9.18 17.09
C GLY A 434 -18.69 9.54 15.67
N GLY A 435 -19.32 8.65 14.93
CA GLY A 435 -19.75 8.87 13.55
C GLY A 435 -20.93 8.04 13.13
N LEU A 436 -21.45 8.37 11.98
CA LEU A 436 -22.48 7.63 11.25
C LEU A 436 -21.89 7.11 9.95
N ILE A 437 -22.19 5.85 9.64
CA ILE A 437 -22.10 5.30 8.29
C ILE A 437 -23.49 4.82 7.89
N ALA A 438 -23.92 5.11 6.67
CA ALA A 438 -25.22 4.69 6.20
C ALA A 438 -25.23 4.47 4.69
N ARG A 439 -26.15 3.64 4.22
CA ARG A 439 -26.39 3.37 2.80
C ARG A 439 -27.87 3.41 2.48
N SER A 440 -28.15 3.57 1.20
CA SER A 440 -29.47 3.40 0.61
C SER A 440 -29.31 2.73 -0.76
N ILE A 441 -29.67 1.45 -0.83
CA ILE A 441 -29.57 0.63 -2.03
C ILE A 441 -30.96 0.47 -2.64
N PRO A 442 -31.16 0.80 -3.93
CA PRO A 442 -32.43 0.59 -4.60
C PRO A 442 -32.95 -0.85 -4.45
N SER A 443 -34.21 -0.99 -4.08
CA SER A 443 -34.90 -2.27 -3.88
C SER A 443 -34.55 -3.05 -2.59
N GLU A 444 -33.61 -2.53 -1.78
CA GLU A 444 -33.25 -3.13 -0.49
C GLU A 444 -33.56 -2.16 0.68
N ASP A 445 -33.05 -0.93 0.55
CA ASP A 445 -33.18 0.10 1.56
C ASP A 445 -34.20 1.17 1.14
N PRO A 446 -34.74 2.00 2.05
CA PRO A 446 -35.57 3.14 1.66
C PRO A 446 -34.77 4.19 0.90
N PRO A 447 -35.39 5.09 0.11
CA PRO A 447 -34.70 6.19 -0.52
C PRO A 447 -33.91 7.04 0.48
N PRO A 448 -32.79 7.68 0.08
CA PRO A 448 -31.87 8.33 1.01
C PRO A 448 -32.53 9.35 1.95
N MET A 449 -33.47 10.16 1.46
CA MET A 449 -34.17 11.13 2.28
C MET A 449 -35.10 10.48 3.31
N THR A 450 -35.75 9.36 2.95
CA THR A 450 -36.55 8.57 3.88
C THR A 450 -35.68 7.89 4.93
N ALA A 451 -34.51 7.36 4.52
CA ALA A 451 -33.52 6.81 5.44
C ALA A 451 -33.07 7.83 6.49
N VAL A 452 -32.78 9.08 6.08
CA VAL A 452 -32.44 10.17 7.01
C VAL A 452 -33.58 10.47 7.99
N THR A 453 -34.84 10.45 7.50
CA THR A 453 -36.00 10.65 8.37
C THR A 453 -36.09 9.53 9.44
N GLN A 454 -35.87 8.28 9.03
CA GLN A 454 -35.87 7.15 9.96
C GLN A 454 -34.68 7.20 10.95
N LEU A 455 -33.49 7.63 10.51
CA LEU A 455 -32.36 7.87 11.39
C LEU A 455 -32.66 8.93 12.46
N ARG A 456 -33.33 10.01 12.09
CA ARG A 456 -33.77 11.05 13.05
C ARG A 456 -34.77 10.49 14.03
N ALA A 457 -35.81 9.79 13.57
CA ALA A 457 -36.81 9.15 14.42
C ALA A 457 -36.15 8.17 15.41
N TRP A 458 -35.16 7.40 14.96
CA TRP A 458 -34.40 6.50 15.83
C TRP A 458 -33.64 7.27 16.93
N CYS A 459 -33.03 8.40 16.60
CA CYS A 459 -32.37 9.26 17.59
C CYS A 459 -33.38 9.86 18.58
N ASP A 460 -34.53 10.30 18.09
CA ASP A 460 -35.62 10.86 18.94
C ASP A 460 -36.15 9.82 19.92
N GLU A 461 -36.32 8.56 19.51
CA GLU A 461 -36.69 7.44 20.38
C GLU A 461 -35.67 7.18 21.50
N LYS A 462 -34.37 7.45 21.23
CA LYS A 462 -33.32 7.39 22.25
C LYS A 462 -33.27 8.64 23.14
N GLY A 463 -34.13 9.61 22.89
CA GLY A 463 -34.17 10.88 23.62
C GLY A 463 -32.97 11.79 23.40
N MET A 464 -32.23 11.59 22.31
CA MET A 464 -30.99 12.29 22.04
C MET A 464 -30.89 12.66 20.56
N ALA A 465 -31.07 13.96 20.25
CA ALA A 465 -30.75 14.45 18.93
C ALA A 465 -29.29 14.17 18.55
N PRO A 466 -28.98 13.90 17.27
CA PRO A 466 -27.59 13.80 16.84
C PRO A 466 -26.82 15.05 17.29
N PRO A 467 -25.57 14.89 17.77
CA PRO A 467 -24.77 16.06 18.12
C PRO A 467 -24.50 16.83 16.83
N GLU A 468 -25.29 17.88 16.62
CA GLU A 468 -25.10 18.82 15.52
C GLU A 468 -23.78 19.56 15.81
N GLY A 469 -22.74 19.27 15.04
CA GLY A 469 -21.61 20.17 14.95
C GLY A 469 -22.14 21.53 14.50
N ARG A 470 -21.70 22.62 15.14
CA ARG A 470 -22.02 23.97 14.65
C ARG A 470 -21.51 24.04 13.22
N GLU A 471 -22.42 23.98 12.26
CA GLU A 471 -22.17 23.81 10.81
C GLU A 471 -21.34 24.94 10.17
N HIS A 472 -20.86 25.93 10.95
CA HIS A 472 -20.39 27.22 10.41
C HIS A 472 -18.95 27.62 10.76
N ASN A 473 -18.11 26.81 11.42
CA ASN A 473 -16.77 27.25 11.81
C ASN A 473 -15.62 26.39 11.23
N TYR A 474 -15.63 26.13 9.91
CA TYR A 474 -14.40 25.90 9.18
C TYR A 474 -13.84 27.27 8.73
N GLY A 475 -13.07 27.93 9.59
CA GLY A 475 -12.21 29.03 9.18
C GLY A 475 -12.73 30.47 9.39
N MET A 476 -13.66 30.74 10.31
CA MET A 476 -13.89 32.11 10.81
C MET A 476 -13.47 32.19 12.28
N GLN A 477 -12.58 33.13 12.58
CA GLN A 477 -12.33 33.60 13.94
C GLN A 477 -13.64 34.15 14.50
N GLY A 478 -14.25 33.42 15.41
CA GLY A 478 -15.34 33.92 16.23
C GLY A 478 -14.77 34.48 17.52
N ASP A 479 -15.25 35.63 17.90
CA ASP A 479 -14.94 36.32 19.17
C ASP A 479 -15.56 35.62 20.38
N ASP A 480 -15.31 34.36 20.63
CA ASP A 480 -15.65 33.69 21.89
C ASP A 480 -14.75 32.51 22.15
N ASP A 481 -14.37 32.31 23.41
CA ASP A 481 -13.42 31.35 24.00
C ASP A 481 -13.72 29.84 23.76
N ASP A 482 -14.57 29.48 22.85
CA ASP A 482 -14.83 28.08 22.48
C ASP A 482 -13.87 27.65 21.35
N GLU A 483 -12.80 26.94 21.70
CA GLU A 483 -11.95 26.24 20.72
C GLU A 483 -12.81 25.35 19.81
N PRO A 484 -12.64 25.45 18.47
CA PRO A 484 -13.37 24.58 17.55
C PRO A 484 -13.02 23.12 17.82
N LEU A 485 -14.02 22.30 18.09
CA LEU A 485 -13.88 20.87 18.33
C LEU A 485 -13.50 20.16 17.01
N PHE A 486 -12.23 19.82 16.87
CA PHE A 486 -11.75 19.04 15.73
C PHE A 486 -11.62 17.55 16.09
N ALA A 487 -12.15 16.69 15.24
CA ALA A 487 -11.84 15.26 15.30
C ALA A 487 -10.36 15.03 14.94
N SER A 488 -9.69 14.18 15.67
CA SER A 488 -8.31 13.78 15.37
C SER A 488 -8.25 12.97 14.07
N ASP A 489 -7.04 12.84 13.49
CA ASP A 489 -6.82 12.00 12.32
C ASP A 489 -7.23 10.55 12.56
N GLY A 490 -6.92 10.00 13.74
CA GLY A 490 -7.30 8.67 14.16
C GLY A 490 -8.81 8.48 14.24
N ASP A 491 -9.53 9.45 14.81
CA ASP A 491 -11.00 9.42 14.92
C ASP A 491 -11.66 9.39 13.53
N VAL A 492 -11.23 10.31 12.66
CA VAL A 492 -11.70 10.34 11.26
C VAL A 492 -11.35 9.05 10.53
N GLY A 493 -10.15 8.51 10.76
CA GLY A 493 -9.65 7.28 10.14
C GLY A 493 -10.51 6.05 10.47
N VAL A 494 -10.98 5.92 11.70
CA VAL A 494 -11.88 4.82 12.10
C VAL A 494 -13.19 4.88 11.31
N ILE A 495 -13.83 6.04 11.26
CA ILE A 495 -15.10 6.22 10.54
C ILE A 495 -14.88 6.06 9.02
N ALA A 496 -13.79 6.62 8.46
CA ALA A 496 -13.46 6.50 7.05
C ALA A 496 -13.27 5.04 6.60
N ASN A 497 -12.54 4.25 7.37
CA ASN A 497 -12.32 2.84 7.04
C ASN A 497 -13.62 2.01 7.14
N ARG A 498 -14.48 2.32 8.11
CA ARG A 498 -15.79 1.68 8.21
C ARG A 498 -16.71 2.09 7.07
N LEU A 499 -16.71 3.37 6.68
CA LEU A 499 -17.47 3.88 5.55
C LEU A 499 -16.98 3.26 4.23
N ALA A 500 -15.67 3.16 4.03
CA ALA A 500 -15.11 2.50 2.85
C ALA A 500 -15.54 1.02 2.77
N ARG A 501 -15.51 0.29 3.89
CA ARG A 501 -16.01 -1.09 3.93
C ARG A 501 -17.51 -1.15 3.65
N HIS A 502 -18.29 -0.24 4.22
CA HIS A 502 -19.73 -0.16 3.99
C HIS A 502 -20.09 0.14 2.52
N ALA A 503 -19.25 0.95 1.86
CA ALA A 503 -19.35 1.21 0.42
C ALA A 503 -19.05 -0.06 -0.42
N LEU A 504 -18.05 -0.87 -0.03
CA LEU A 504 -17.81 -2.16 -0.68
C LEU A 504 -18.96 -3.14 -0.45
N ASP A 505 -19.56 -3.13 0.74
CA ASP A 505 -20.74 -3.94 1.05
C ASP A 505 -21.94 -3.53 0.20
N ALA A 506 -22.08 -2.24 -0.14
CA ALA A 506 -23.14 -1.77 -1.04
C ALA A 506 -22.96 -2.23 -2.49
N LEU A 507 -21.74 -2.53 -2.92
CA LEU A 507 -21.42 -3.09 -4.24
C LEU A 507 -21.42 -4.64 -4.25
N ALA A 508 -21.34 -5.27 -3.08
CA ALA A 508 -21.27 -6.71 -2.94
C ALA A 508 -22.66 -7.35 -2.90
N ILE A 509 -22.72 -8.63 -3.24
CA ILE A 509 -23.93 -9.43 -3.00
C ILE A 509 -24.17 -9.54 -1.49
N THR A 510 -25.43 -9.66 -1.10
CA THR A 510 -25.89 -9.57 0.31
C THR A 510 -25.14 -10.53 1.23
N GLU A 511 -24.90 -11.76 0.79
CA GLU A 511 -24.25 -12.83 1.58
C GLU A 511 -22.77 -12.54 1.89
N MET A 512 -22.15 -11.63 1.16
CA MET A 512 -20.74 -11.24 1.32
C MET A 512 -20.54 -10.00 2.18
N ARG A 513 -21.60 -9.38 2.64
CA ARG A 513 -21.54 -8.11 3.40
C ARG A 513 -21.02 -8.34 4.82
N VAL A 514 -20.08 -7.50 5.21
CA VAL A 514 -19.56 -7.46 6.59
C VAL A 514 -20.49 -6.67 7.51
N HIS A 515 -21.11 -5.60 6.95
CA HIS A 515 -22.09 -4.78 7.65
C HIS A 515 -23.48 -5.06 7.06
N PRO A 516 -24.27 -5.99 7.65
CA PRO A 516 -25.56 -6.36 7.11
C PRO A 516 -26.58 -5.21 7.15
N GLU A 517 -26.56 -4.42 8.22
CA GLU A 517 -27.55 -3.36 8.41
C GLU A 517 -27.25 -2.12 7.55
N PRO A 518 -28.27 -1.37 7.18
CA PRO A 518 -28.11 -0.20 6.30
C PRO A 518 -27.46 1.00 6.98
N ALA A 519 -27.44 1.09 8.30
CA ALA A 519 -26.79 2.17 9.01
C ALA A 519 -26.24 1.75 10.37
N TYR A 520 -25.18 2.46 10.80
CA TYR A 520 -24.54 2.26 12.10
C TYR A 520 -24.11 3.59 12.69
N PHE A 521 -24.45 3.83 13.96
CA PHE A 521 -23.76 4.81 14.78
C PHE A 521 -22.59 4.13 15.48
N ILE A 522 -21.41 4.71 15.37
CA ILE A 522 -20.14 4.18 15.87
C ILE A 522 -19.56 5.16 16.88
N GLY A 523 -19.42 4.75 18.13
CA GLY A 523 -18.83 5.53 19.20
C GLY A 523 -17.32 5.45 19.20
N LEU A 524 -16.66 6.57 19.37
CA LEU A 524 -15.20 6.64 19.54
C LEU A 524 -14.83 7.00 20.98
N ARG A 525 -15.74 7.67 21.68
CA ARG A 525 -15.62 8.08 23.09
C ARG A 525 -16.94 7.85 23.80
N LYS A 526 -16.88 7.78 25.14
CA LYS A 526 -18.09 7.78 25.97
C LYS A 526 -18.78 9.15 25.84
N GLY A 527 -20.09 9.12 25.64
CA GLY A 527 -20.94 10.31 25.53
C GLY A 527 -22.07 10.10 24.54
N TRP A 528 -23.08 10.97 24.54
CA TRP A 528 -24.29 10.86 23.75
C TRP A 528 -24.94 9.47 23.97
N ILE A 529 -25.10 8.63 22.92
CA ILE A 529 -25.68 7.28 22.97
C ILE A 529 -24.63 6.18 23.27
N PHE A 530 -23.37 6.55 23.49
CA PHE A 530 -22.27 5.60 23.68
C PHE A 530 -21.87 5.52 25.16
N ASP A 531 -22.01 4.33 25.75
CA ASP A 531 -21.57 4.05 27.13
C ASP A 531 -20.06 3.80 27.21
N HIS A 532 -19.50 3.22 26.14
CA HIS A 532 -18.08 2.90 26.03
C HIS A 532 -17.51 3.29 24.66
N PRO A 533 -16.17 3.51 24.54
CA PRO A 533 -15.51 3.58 23.24
C PRO A 533 -15.80 2.32 22.41
N PHE A 534 -16.02 2.52 21.12
CA PHE A 534 -16.36 1.48 20.12
C PHE A 534 -17.76 0.86 20.24
N ASP A 535 -18.62 1.39 21.11
CA ASP A 535 -20.03 1.05 21.05
C ASP A 535 -20.58 1.27 19.64
N THR A 536 -21.33 0.31 19.13
CA THR A 536 -21.88 0.38 17.78
C THR A 536 -23.36 0.05 17.82
N HIS A 537 -24.18 0.98 17.35
CA HIS A 537 -25.62 0.84 17.29
C HIS A 537 -26.08 0.66 15.84
N PRO A 538 -26.50 -0.55 15.44
CA PRO A 538 -27.12 -0.76 14.14
C PRO A 538 -28.48 -0.10 14.08
N VAL A 539 -28.84 0.47 12.93
CA VAL A 539 -30.18 1.02 12.67
C VAL A 539 -30.79 0.27 11.50
N ILE A 540 -31.88 -0.39 11.76
CA ILE A 540 -32.66 -1.13 10.78
C ILE A 540 -33.71 -0.20 10.23
N PHE A 541 -33.81 -0.07 8.91
CA PHE A 541 -34.84 0.75 8.30
C PHE A 541 -36.13 -0.04 8.10
N ALA A 542 -37.24 0.61 8.35
CA ALA A 542 -38.54 0.06 7.99
C ALA A 542 -38.71 0.01 6.45
N PRO A 543 -39.36 -1.01 5.91
CA PRO A 543 -39.67 -1.08 4.48
C PRO A 543 -40.39 0.18 3.99
N HIS A 544 -40.02 0.65 2.80
CA HIS A 544 -40.64 1.80 2.18
C HIS A 544 -40.73 1.65 0.65
N GLU A 545 -41.86 2.01 0.07
CA GLU A 545 -42.14 1.88 -1.37
C GLU A 545 -41.54 2.99 -2.25
N GLY A 546 -40.76 3.90 -1.69
CA GLY A 546 -40.36 5.17 -2.25
C GLY A 546 -39.33 5.16 -3.40
N TRP A 547 -38.86 3.96 -3.84
CA TRP A 547 -38.11 3.81 -5.09
C TRP A 547 -39.06 3.57 -6.28
N GLU A 548 -40.35 3.77 -6.11
CA GLU A 548 -41.27 3.68 -7.22
C GLU A 548 -40.86 4.60 -8.36
N LYS A 549 -40.99 4.09 -9.55
CA LYS A 549 -40.69 4.73 -10.83
C LYS A 549 -41.13 6.20 -10.81
N GLY A 550 -40.22 7.11 -10.46
CA GLY A 550 -40.30 8.42 -11.03
C GLY A 550 -40.44 8.16 -12.52
N SER A 551 -41.56 8.59 -13.09
CA SER A 551 -41.87 8.31 -14.49
C SER A 551 -40.61 8.59 -15.29
N THR A 552 -40.13 7.58 -16.01
CA THR A 552 -39.07 7.71 -17.02
C THR A 552 -39.57 8.52 -18.21
N SER A 553 -40.72 9.20 -18.07
CA SER A 553 -41.05 10.25 -18.98
C SER A 553 -39.94 11.28 -18.86
N CYS A 554 -39.22 11.44 -19.95
CA CYS A 554 -38.24 12.50 -20.13
C CYS A 554 -38.70 13.76 -19.38
N ALA A 555 -37.82 14.48 -18.71
CA ALA A 555 -38.21 15.72 -18.04
C ALA A 555 -38.97 16.64 -19.03
N GLU A 556 -38.65 16.55 -20.32
CA GLU A 556 -39.32 17.19 -21.41
C GLU A 556 -40.80 16.79 -21.53
N GLU A 557 -41.18 15.49 -21.53
CA GLU A 557 -42.58 15.06 -21.56
C GLU A 557 -43.35 15.43 -20.30
N GLY A 558 -42.66 15.51 -19.14
CA GLY A 558 -43.24 16.03 -17.90
C GLY A 558 -43.52 17.50 -17.98
N VAL A 559 -42.59 18.27 -18.52
CA VAL A 559 -42.74 19.70 -18.77
C VAL A 559 -43.85 19.96 -19.78
N GLU A 560 -43.89 19.25 -20.91
CA GLU A 560 -44.95 19.36 -21.90
C GLU A 560 -46.35 19.10 -21.33
N ARG A 561 -46.48 18.06 -20.48
CA ARG A 561 -47.76 17.79 -19.79
C ARG A 561 -48.18 18.92 -18.85
N VAL A 562 -47.21 19.50 -18.12
CA VAL A 562 -47.47 20.64 -17.26
C VAL A 562 -47.80 21.87 -18.09
N MET A 563 -47.05 22.14 -19.15
CA MET A 563 -47.31 23.24 -20.08
C MET A 563 -48.70 23.12 -20.71
N THR A 564 -49.07 21.93 -21.17
CA THR A 564 -50.41 21.64 -21.70
C THR A 564 -51.49 21.88 -20.64
N HIS A 565 -51.27 21.43 -19.39
CA HIS A 565 -52.22 21.64 -18.28
C HIS A 565 -52.36 23.12 -17.93
N LEU A 566 -51.27 23.88 -18.01
CA LEU A 566 -51.26 25.32 -17.75
C LEU A 566 -51.74 26.15 -18.94
N GLY A 567 -52.07 25.53 -20.08
CA GLY A 567 -52.50 26.20 -21.30
C GLY A 567 -51.44 27.08 -21.97
N VAL A 568 -50.16 26.81 -21.66
CA VAL A 568 -49.00 27.48 -22.29
C VAL A 568 -48.72 26.78 -23.62
N GLN A 569 -48.87 27.51 -24.74
CA GLN A 569 -48.41 27.05 -26.04
C GLN A 569 -46.94 27.40 -26.21
N ASP A 570 -46.12 26.43 -26.69
CA ASP A 570 -44.77 26.73 -27.16
C ASP A 570 -44.88 27.64 -28.39
N ASP A 571 -44.61 28.91 -28.22
CA ASP A 571 -44.27 29.79 -29.33
C ASP A 571 -42.86 29.44 -29.80
N ALA A 572 -42.74 28.51 -30.77
CA ALA A 572 -41.50 28.11 -31.38
C ALA A 572 -40.88 29.21 -32.26
#